data_43a50e7a8dfba3b0b9551cb8a5e95b05
#
_entry.id   43a50e7a8dfba3b0b9551cb8a5e95b05
#
_cell.length_a   1.000
_cell.length_b   1.000
_cell.length_c   1.000
_cell.angle_alpha   90.00
_cell.angle_beta   90.00
_cell.angle_gamma   90.00
#
_symmetry.space_group_name_H-M   'P 1'
#
loop_
_entity.id
_entity.type
_entity.pdbx_description
1 polymer ?
#
loop_
_entity_poly.entity_id
_entity_poly.type
_entity_poly.pdbx_seq_one_letter_code
_entity_poly.pdbx_strand_id
1 'polypeptide(L)' 'MGIITTFIVMLIGVLLAPVLASGVAATANAYGIAGTANALLAGVITTIYLVLVVYAGAKELGAI' A
#
# COMPACT_ATOMS: atom_id res chain seq x y z
N MET A 1 -9.22 -11.23 15.34
CA MET A 1 -8.00 -10.66 15.97
C MET A 1 -8.39 -9.62 17.01
N GLY A 2 -7.55 -9.45 18.04
CA GLY A 2 -7.76 -8.38 19.00
C GLY A 2 -7.44 -7.02 18.42
N ILE A 3 -7.93 -5.96 19.08
CA ILE A 3 -7.72 -4.58 18.63
C ILE A 3 -6.23 -4.24 18.52
N ILE A 4 -5.44 -4.63 19.51
CA ILE A 4 -3.99 -4.34 19.51
C ILE A 4 -3.29 -5.04 18.36
N THR A 5 -3.60 -6.32 18.14
CA THR A 5 -3.01 -7.10 17.04
C THR A 5 -3.39 -6.51 15.69
N THR A 6 -4.66 -6.14 15.50
CA THR A 6 -5.13 -5.51 14.28
C THR A 6 -4.42 -4.18 14.03
N PHE A 7 -4.25 -3.38 15.07
CA PHE A 7 -3.56 -2.09 14.96
C PHE A 7 -2.09 -2.28 14.54
N ILE A 8 -1.41 -3.25 15.12
CA ILE A 8 -0.01 -3.55 14.78
C ILE A 8 0.10 -4.01 13.35
N VAL A 9 -0.80 -4.89 12.90
CA VAL A 9 -0.82 -5.38 11.50
C VAL A 9 -1.05 -4.23 10.54
N MET A 10 -1.99 -3.32 10.84
CA MET A 10 -2.23 -2.14 10.01
C MET A 10 -1.00 -1.24 9.94
N LEU A 11 -0.34 -1.03 11.07
CA LEU A 11 0.86 -0.20 11.13
C LEU A 11 1.99 -0.79 10.27
N ILE A 12 2.21 -2.09 10.36
CA ILE A 12 3.20 -2.77 9.52
C ILE A 12 2.82 -2.64 8.05
N GLY A 13 1.54 -2.81 7.71
CA GLY A 13 1.06 -2.66 6.34
C GLY A 13 1.33 -1.26 5.78
N VAL A 14 1.08 -0.22 6.58
CA VAL A 14 1.34 1.17 6.17
C VAL A 14 2.85 1.43 6.02
N LEU A 15 3.66 0.90 6.92
CA LEU A 15 5.11 1.06 6.86
C LEU A 15 5.74 0.38 5.64
N LEU A 16 5.09 -0.64 5.09
CA LEU A 16 5.54 -1.32 3.88
C LEU A 16 5.15 -0.59 2.60
N ALA A 17 4.28 0.42 2.67
CA ALA A 17 3.84 1.17 1.50
C ALA A 17 5.00 1.81 0.72
N PRO A 18 5.99 2.47 1.36
CA PRO A 18 7.14 3.00 0.62
C PRO A 18 7.94 1.92 -0.11
N VAL A 19 8.05 0.74 0.47
CA VAL A 19 8.75 -0.39 -0.16
C VAL A 19 8.00 -0.85 -1.40
N LEU A 20 6.68 -0.94 -1.32
CA LEU A 20 5.84 -1.28 -2.47
C LEU A 20 5.97 -0.24 -3.57
N ALA A 21 5.87 1.04 -3.23
CA ALA A 21 5.99 2.13 -4.20
C ALA A 21 7.35 2.10 -4.91
N SER A 22 8.43 1.91 -4.16
CA SER A 22 9.77 1.80 -4.70
C SER A 22 9.91 0.58 -5.63
N GLY A 23 9.38 -0.56 -5.24
CA GLY A 23 9.41 -1.78 -6.04
C GLY A 23 8.65 -1.63 -7.36
N VAL A 24 7.45 -1.03 -7.32
CA VAL A 24 6.64 -0.79 -8.51
C VAL A 24 7.37 0.18 -9.45
N ALA A 25 7.92 1.27 -8.91
CA ALA A 25 8.64 2.26 -9.70
C ALA A 25 9.87 1.63 -10.38
N ALA A 26 10.65 0.84 -9.66
CA ALA A 26 11.82 0.17 -10.21
C ALA A 26 11.45 -0.83 -11.30
N THR A 27 10.40 -1.62 -11.09
CA THR A 27 9.93 -2.60 -12.07
C THR A 27 9.42 -1.90 -13.33
N ALA A 28 8.62 -0.84 -13.17
CA ALA A 28 8.11 -0.08 -14.29
C ALA A 28 9.25 0.54 -15.12
N ASN A 29 10.25 1.08 -14.45
CA ASN A 29 11.41 1.65 -15.12
C ASN A 29 12.18 0.59 -15.93
N ALA A 30 12.29 -0.63 -15.40
CA ALA A 30 12.93 -1.74 -16.11
C ALA A 30 12.19 -2.12 -17.41
N TYR A 31 10.89 -1.86 -17.49
CA TYR A 31 10.07 -2.10 -18.67
C TYR A 31 9.89 -0.87 -19.55
N GLY A 32 10.69 0.19 -19.30
CA GLY A 32 10.67 1.38 -20.14
C GLY A 32 9.62 2.42 -19.76
N ILE A 33 8.90 2.21 -18.67
CA ILE A 33 7.92 3.19 -18.17
C ILE A 33 8.64 4.15 -17.22
N ALA A 34 8.82 5.39 -17.65
CA ALA A 34 9.58 6.38 -16.89
C ALA A 34 8.82 7.70 -16.78
N GLY A 35 9.33 8.62 -15.98
CA GLY A 35 8.76 9.96 -15.84
C GLY A 35 7.41 9.96 -15.16
N THR A 36 6.47 10.76 -15.68
CA THR A 36 5.14 10.92 -15.11
C THR A 36 4.35 9.61 -15.10
N ALA A 37 4.46 8.82 -16.15
CA ALA A 37 3.75 7.53 -16.21
C ALA A 37 4.20 6.58 -15.11
N ASN A 38 5.51 6.53 -14.83
CA ASN A 38 6.05 5.74 -13.73
C ASN A 38 5.52 6.24 -12.37
N ALA A 39 5.55 7.55 -12.16
CA ALA A 39 5.06 8.16 -10.93
C ALA A 39 3.57 7.89 -10.71
N LEU A 40 2.76 7.99 -11.75
CA LEU A 40 1.33 7.70 -11.67
C LEU A 40 1.07 6.23 -11.37
N LEU A 41 1.79 5.32 -12.02
CA LEU A 41 1.64 3.89 -11.79
C LEU A 41 1.96 3.52 -10.34
N ALA A 42 3.11 3.96 -9.84
CA ALA A 42 3.51 3.69 -8.46
C ALA A 42 2.53 4.34 -7.46
N GLY A 43 2.10 5.56 -7.73
CA GLY A 43 1.16 6.28 -6.85
C GLY A 43 -0.20 5.61 -6.80
N VAL A 44 -0.76 5.22 -7.94
CA VAL A 44 -2.07 4.56 -7.99
C VAL A 44 -2.04 3.21 -7.27
N ILE A 45 -1.04 2.39 -7.53
CA ILE A 45 -0.92 1.07 -6.91
C ILE A 45 -0.74 1.21 -5.40
N THR A 46 0.11 2.13 -4.96
CA THR A 46 0.33 2.38 -3.54
C THR A 46 -0.94 2.89 -2.85
N THR A 47 -1.69 3.79 -3.51
CA THR A 47 -2.95 4.30 -2.98
C THR A 47 -3.97 3.17 -2.82
N ILE A 48 -4.12 2.31 -3.80
CA ILE A 48 -5.02 1.15 -3.72
C ILE A 48 -4.59 0.23 -2.56
N TYR A 49 -3.30 -0.02 -2.44
CA TYR A 49 -2.76 -0.82 -1.34
C TYR A 49 -3.12 -0.22 0.03
N LEU A 50 -2.92 1.08 0.21
CA LEU A 50 -3.23 1.75 1.47
C LEU A 50 -4.73 1.70 1.78
N VAL A 51 -5.59 1.90 0.78
CA VAL A 51 -7.04 1.79 0.94
C VAL A 51 -7.42 0.38 1.39
N LEU A 52 -6.82 -0.64 0.79
CA LEU A 52 -7.10 -2.03 1.17
C LEU A 52 -6.65 -2.33 2.60
N VAL A 53 -5.49 -1.82 3.01
CA VAL A 53 -4.99 -1.99 4.38
C VAL A 53 -5.95 -1.36 5.39
N VAL A 54 -6.37 -0.13 5.14
CA VAL A 54 -7.31 0.59 6.01
C VAL A 54 -8.67 -0.11 6.04
N TYR A 55 -9.18 -0.53 4.89
CA TYR A 55 -10.45 -1.25 4.79
C TYR A 55 -10.40 -2.56 5.58
N ALA A 56 -9.36 -3.36 5.40
CA ALA A 56 -9.20 -4.63 6.11
C ALA A 56 -9.13 -4.41 7.61
N GLY A 57 -8.38 -3.40 8.06
CA GLY A 57 -8.29 -3.06 9.47
C GLY A 57 -9.62 -2.59 10.05
N ALA A 58 -10.34 -1.72 9.34
CA ALA A 58 -11.64 -1.24 9.78
C ALA A 58 -12.65 -2.39 9.89
N LYS A 59 -12.64 -3.30 8.92
CA LYS A 59 -13.51 -4.47 8.95
C LYS A 59 -13.21 -5.37 10.14
N GLU A 60 -11.93 -5.60 10.42
CA GLU A 60 -11.47 -6.43 11.54
C GLU A 60 -11.88 -5.82 12.89
N LEU A 61 -11.88 -4.48 12.98
CA LEU A 61 -12.28 -3.75 14.17
C LEU A 61 -13.80 -3.59 14.31
N GLY A 62 -14.57 -4.02 13.32
CA GLY A 62 -16.01 -3.91 13.33
C GLY A 62 -16.54 -2.51 12.99
N ALA A 63 -15.72 -1.64 12.39
CA ALA A 63 -16.13 -0.29 12.00
C ALA A 63 -17.01 -0.28 10.74
N ILE A 64 -16.92 -1.33 9.96
CA ILE A 64 -17.72 -1.50 8.74
C ILE A 64 -18.21 -2.92 8.59
#